data_f624248962ca9639c7a75b1a2e137b9d
#
_entry.id   f624248962ca9639c7a75b1a2e137b9d
#
_cell.length_a   1.000
_cell.length_b   1.000
_cell.length_c   1.000
_cell.angle_alpha   90.00
_cell.angle_beta   90.00
_cell.angle_gamma   90.00
#
_symmetry.space_group_name_H-M   'P 1'
#
loop_
_entity.id
_entity.type
_entity.pdbx_description
1 polymer ?
#
loop_
_entity_poly.entity_id
_entity_poly.type
_entity_poly.pdbx_seq_one_letter_code
_entity_poly.pdbx_strand_id
1 'polypeptide(L)'
;MKIYIVAIVWALATVVLPLSTLGVKMVLQLTNSSDPFGFVGVLGLFLSHFFLVLALMVPFELRDYLEDTPQLATLPQRYGLQKTKYIGIFWSLLFLGGHLFAGAILTWPLQMVGLSLMITLLLILGIFSSSKYSSSYFTNFWVEGIPILFALLWWVFESFL
;
A
#
# COMPACT_ATOMS: atom_id res chain seq x y z
N MET A 1 -0.15 -1.78 -17.62
CA MET A 1 0.53 -2.95 -17.02
C MET A 1 1.70 -2.60 -16.11
N LYS A 2 2.43 -1.51 -16.35
CA LYS A 2 3.61 -1.09 -15.57
C LYS A 2 3.34 -1.00 -14.05
N ILE A 3 2.23 -0.38 -13.63
CA ILE A 3 1.92 -0.19 -12.21
C ILE A 3 1.76 -1.49 -11.40
N TYR A 4 1.21 -2.55 -12.01
CA TYR A 4 1.04 -3.83 -11.32
C TYR A 4 2.39 -4.52 -11.05
N ILE A 5 3.34 -4.40 -12.00
CA ILE A 5 4.70 -4.95 -11.84
C ILE A 5 5.41 -4.19 -10.70
N VAL A 6 5.33 -2.87 -10.69
CA VAL A 6 5.89 -2.04 -9.62
C VAL A 6 5.28 -2.43 -8.27
N ALA A 7 3.96 -2.57 -8.19
CA ALA A 7 3.28 -2.94 -6.95
C ALA A 7 3.69 -4.33 -6.44
N ILE A 8 3.86 -5.32 -7.32
CA ILE A 8 4.34 -6.66 -6.94
C ILE A 8 5.77 -6.58 -6.39
N VAL A 9 6.68 -5.89 -7.10
CA VAL A 9 8.09 -5.76 -6.68
C VAL A 9 8.18 -5.08 -5.31
N TRP A 10 7.44 -3.99 -5.10
CA TRP A 10 7.42 -3.30 -3.82
C TRP A 10 6.77 -4.13 -2.71
N ALA A 11 5.69 -4.85 -2.96
CA ALA A 11 5.08 -5.74 -1.97
C ALA A 11 6.03 -6.89 -1.58
N LEU A 12 6.77 -7.46 -2.55
CA LEU A 12 7.83 -8.43 -2.27
C LEU A 12 8.94 -7.82 -1.41
N ALA A 13 9.42 -6.62 -1.77
CA ALA A 13 10.50 -5.96 -1.06
C ALA A 13 10.10 -5.54 0.38
N THR A 14 8.86 -5.12 0.60
CA THR A 14 8.42 -4.63 1.91
C THR A 14 7.90 -5.72 2.84
N VAL A 15 7.45 -6.85 2.32
CA VAL A 15 6.88 -7.95 3.14
C VAL A 15 7.80 -9.17 3.12
N VAL A 16 8.15 -9.68 1.95
CA VAL A 16 8.87 -10.96 1.84
C VAL A 16 10.35 -10.81 2.21
N LEU A 17 11.00 -9.72 1.76
CA LEU A 17 12.42 -9.50 2.02
C LEU A 17 12.72 -9.35 3.53
N PRO A 18 12.00 -8.51 4.32
CA PRO A 18 12.20 -8.45 5.76
C PRO A 18 11.96 -9.80 6.47
N LEU A 19 10.92 -10.53 6.07
CA LEU A 19 10.66 -11.87 6.61
C LEU A 19 11.80 -12.85 6.33
N SER A 20 12.42 -12.77 5.15
CA SER A 20 13.57 -13.63 4.80
C SER A 20 14.82 -13.30 5.61
N THR A 21 15.01 -12.04 6.02
CA THR A 21 16.17 -11.60 6.84
C THR A 21 16.01 -11.93 8.33
N LEU A 22 14.76 -11.99 8.85
CA LEU A 22 14.48 -12.38 10.23
C LEU A 22 14.78 -13.87 10.51
N GLY A 23 15.22 -14.57 9.50
CA GLY A 23 15.69 -15.95 9.56
C GLY A 23 14.61 -16.96 9.21
N VAL A 24 15.03 -17.99 8.46
CA VAL A 24 14.21 -19.11 8.02
C VAL A 24 13.44 -19.76 9.18
N LYS A 25 13.98 -19.72 10.40
CA LYS A 25 13.35 -20.27 11.60
C LYS A 25 12.05 -19.51 11.96
N MET A 26 12.04 -18.18 11.86
CA MET A 26 10.84 -17.38 12.19
C MET A 26 9.77 -17.51 11.10
N VAL A 27 10.18 -17.54 9.84
CA VAL A 27 9.26 -17.84 8.72
C VAL A 27 8.70 -19.25 8.86
N LEU A 28 9.53 -20.23 9.22
CA LEU A 28 9.09 -21.60 9.49
C LEU A 28 8.18 -21.71 10.71
N GLN A 29 8.37 -20.89 11.74
CA GLN A 29 7.43 -20.80 12.87
C GLN A 29 6.09 -20.19 12.46
N LEU A 30 6.08 -19.15 11.63
CA LEU A 30 4.86 -18.53 11.09
C LEU A 30 4.17 -19.41 10.03
N THR A 31 4.93 -20.28 9.33
CA THR A 31 4.44 -21.19 8.29
C THR A 31 4.44 -22.66 8.73
N ASN A 32 4.81 -22.92 9.98
CA ASN A 32 4.89 -24.30 10.47
C ASN A 32 3.51 -24.97 10.34
N SER A 33 3.50 -26.17 9.85
CA SER A 33 2.33 -26.96 9.46
C SER A 33 1.26 -27.16 10.56
N SER A 34 1.54 -26.75 11.78
CA SER A 34 0.61 -26.73 12.91
C SER A 34 -0.21 -25.43 13.02
N ASP A 35 0.18 -24.33 12.35
CA ASP A 35 -0.59 -23.08 12.35
C ASP A 35 -0.74 -22.50 10.93
N PRO A 36 -1.75 -22.97 10.17
CA PRO A 36 -2.02 -22.47 8.83
C PRO A 36 -2.42 -20.97 8.82
N PHE A 37 -2.80 -20.41 9.97
CA PHE A 37 -3.23 -19.01 10.08
C PHE A 37 -2.07 -18.03 9.92
N GLY A 38 -0.85 -18.36 10.33
CA GLY A 38 0.33 -17.51 10.16
C GLY A 38 0.62 -17.21 8.69
N PHE A 39 0.58 -18.23 7.82
CA PHE A 39 0.76 -18.05 6.37
C PHE A 39 -0.35 -17.16 5.76
N VAL A 40 -1.59 -17.37 6.17
CA VAL A 40 -2.74 -16.57 5.70
C VAL A 40 -2.60 -15.11 6.14
N GLY A 41 -2.11 -14.85 7.34
CA GLY A 41 -1.79 -13.50 7.82
C GLY A 41 -0.72 -12.81 6.97
N VAL A 42 0.38 -13.50 6.66
CA VAL A 42 1.46 -12.99 5.78
C VAL A 42 0.95 -12.72 4.37
N LEU A 43 0.11 -13.60 3.82
CA LEU A 43 -0.51 -13.38 2.52
C LEU A 43 -1.43 -12.16 2.53
N GLY A 44 -2.20 -11.97 3.61
CA GLY A 44 -3.02 -10.77 3.83
C GLY A 44 -2.18 -9.50 3.85
N LEU A 45 -1.03 -9.51 4.52
CA LEU A 45 -0.05 -8.41 4.52
C LEU A 45 0.49 -8.13 3.12
N PHE A 46 0.90 -9.15 2.41
CA PHE A 46 1.41 -9.01 1.04
C PHE A 46 0.37 -8.36 0.12
N LEU A 47 -0.85 -8.85 0.15
CA LEU A 47 -1.95 -8.29 -0.65
C LEU A 47 -2.28 -6.86 -0.23
N SER A 48 -2.27 -6.55 1.07
CA SER A 48 -2.50 -5.19 1.54
C SER A 48 -1.42 -4.23 1.02
N HIS A 49 -0.14 -4.57 1.12
CA HIS A 49 0.95 -3.75 0.60
C HIS A 49 0.91 -3.60 -0.93
N PHE A 50 0.52 -4.65 -1.64
CA PHE A 50 0.28 -4.57 -3.06
C PHE A 50 -0.78 -3.50 -3.42
N PHE A 51 -1.92 -3.50 -2.72
CA PHE A 51 -2.96 -2.50 -2.92
C PHE A 51 -2.56 -1.11 -2.43
N LEU A 52 -1.75 -1.00 -1.38
CA LEU A 52 -1.15 0.26 -0.92
C LEU A 52 -0.35 0.91 -2.05
N VAL A 53 0.57 0.15 -2.67
CA VAL A 53 1.40 0.68 -3.75
C VAL A 53 0.58 1.04 -4.98
N LEU A 54 -0.43 0.25 -5.35
CA LEU A 54 -1.34 0.60 -6.43
C LEU A 54 -2.07 1.93 -6.15
N ALA A 55 -2.55 2.13 -4.92
CA ALA A 55 -3.20 3.38 -4.52
C ALA A 55 -2.23 4.57 -4.57
N LEU A 56 -0.99 4.40 -4.11
CA LEU A 56 0.07 5.42 -4.17
C LEU A 56 0.46 5.80 -5.60
N MET A 57 0.36 4.89 -6.57
CA MET A 57 0.68 5.17 -7.97
C MET A 57 -0.38 6.03 -8.67
N VAL A 58 -1.63 6.09 -8.16
CA VAL A 58 -2.72 6.85 -8.80
C VAL A 58 -2.42 8.35 -8.94
N PRO A 59 -1.91 9.06 -7.92
CA PRO A 59 -1.50 10.46 -8.06
C PRO A 59 -0.50 10.71 -9.21
N PHE A 60 0.46 9.81 -9.42
CA PHE A 60 1.41 9.90 -10.54
C PHE A 60 0.73 9.72 -11.88
N GLU A 61 -0.09 8.68 -12.03
CA GLU A 61 -0.85 8.43 -13.27
C GLU A 61 -1.76 9.61 -13.65
N LEU A 62 -2.36 10.28 -12.64
CA LEU A 62 -3.20 11.45 -12.87
C LEU A 62 -2.39 12.67 -13.30
N ARG A 63 -1.21 12.89 -12.71
CA ARG A 63 -0.31 13.99 -13.06
C ARG A 63 0.23 13.82 -14.47
N ASP A 64 0.74 12.62 -14.76
CA ASP A 64 1.46 12.32 -16.01
C ASP A 64 0.50 12.14 -17.21
N TYR A 65 -0.83 12.23 -16.98
CA TYR A 65 -1.86 12.03 -18.01
C TYR A 65 -1.67 12.89 -19.27
N LEU A 66 -1.16 14.12 -19.16
CA LEU A 66 -0.94 15.03 -20.28
C LEU A 66 0.39 14.78 -20.99
N GLU A 67 1.37 14.19 -20.29
CA GLU A 67 2.73 13.95 -20.79
C GLU A 67 2.89 12.55 -21.38
N ASP A 68 2.07 11.59 -20.92
CA ASP A 68 2.12 10.21 -21.34
C ASP A 68 1.64 10.01 -22.77
N THR A 69 2.44 9.29 -23.55
CA THR A 69 2.05 8.91 -24.92
C THR A 69 0.85 7.97 -24.90
N PRO A 70 -0.08 8.08 -25.86
CA PRO A 70 -1.29 7.23 -25.93
C PRO A 70 -1.00 5.71 -25.95
N GLN A 71 0.20 5.32 -26.41
CA GLN A 71 0.62 3.91 -26.47
C GLN A 71 0.82 3.27 -25.09
N LEU A 72 1.06 4.05 -24.04
CA LEU A 72 1.25 3.53 -22.69
C LEU A 72 -0.05 3.00 -22.06
N ALA A 73 -1.21 3.44 -22.58
CA ALA A 73 -2.54 2.99 -22.15
C ALA A 73 -2.67 3.01 -20.60
N THR A 74 -2.31 4.14 -19.99
CA THR A 74 -2.38 4.36 -18.54
C THR A 74 -3.83 4.30 -18.03
N LEU A 75 -4.03 4.17 -16.70
CA LEU A 75 -5.39 4.10 -16.15
C LEU A 75 -6.27 5.31 -16.53
N PRO A 76 -5.77 6.57 -16.41
CA PRO A 76 -6.56 7.72 -16.81
C PRO A 76 -6.87 7.76 -18.31
N GLN A 77 -5.97 7.25 -19.16
CA GLN A 77 -6.21 7.16 -20.60
C GLN A 77 -7.29 6.14 -20.95
N ARG A 78 -7.40 5.03 -20.19
CA ARG A 78 -8.38 3.98 -20.43
C ARG A 78 -9.75 4.27 -19.83
N TYR A 79 -9.78 4.79 -18.60
CA TYR A 79 -11.00 4.92 -17.80
C TYR A 79 -11.43 6.37 -17.57
N GLY A 80 -10.57 7.34 -17.89
CA GLY A 80 -10.77 8.76 -17.57
C GLY A 80 -10.38 9.11 -16.14
N LEU A 81 -10.15 10.41 -15.90
CA LEU A 81 -9.60 10.93 -14.63
C LEU A 81 -10.46 10.58 -13.40
N GLN A 82 -11.78 10.72 -13.50
CA GLN A 82 -12.69 10.48 -12.37
C GLN A 82 -12.73 9.00 -11.98
N LYS A 83 -12.88 8.10 -12.95
CA LYS A 83 -12.92 6.66 -12.67
C LYS A 83 -11.59 6.16 -12.11
N THR A 84 -10.46 6.74 -12.56
CA THR A 84 -9.13 6.42 -12.01
C THR A 84 -9.04 6.78 -10.53
N LYS A 85 -9.59 7.92 -10.09
CA LYS A 85 -9.68 8.25 -8.67
C LYS A 85 -10.50 7.23 -7.88
N TYR A 86 -11.67 6.84 -8.37
CA TYR A 86 -12.50 5.82 -7.71
C TYR A 86 -11.79 4.47 -7.62
N ILE A 87 -11.05 4.07 -8.65
CA ILE A 87 -10.21 2.86 -8.62
C ILE A 87 -9.14 2.98 -7.53
N GLY A 88 -8.48 4.12 -7.42
CA GLY A 88 -7.48 4.37 -6.36
C GLY A 88 -8.08 4.32 -4.95
N ILE A 89 -9.25 4.92 -4.75
CA ILE A 89 -9.99 4.85 -3.48
C ILE A 89 -10.36 3.39 -3.16
N PHE A 90 -10.83 2.63 -4.14
CA PHE A 90 -11.14 1.22 -3.97
C PHE A 90 -9.91 0.41 -3.55
N TRP A 91 -8.75 0.66 -4.15
CA TRP A 91 -7.48 0.03 -3.72
C TRP A 91 -7.07 0.43 -2.31
N SER A 92 -7.29 1.69 -1.91
CA SER A 92 -7.06 2.13 -0.54
C SER A 92 -7.93 1.38 0.48
N LEU A 93 -9.18 1.08 0.13
CA LEU A 93 -10.07 0.28 0.96
C LEU A 93 -9.67 -1.20 0.99
N LEU A 94 -9.17 -1.75 -0.12
CA LEU A 94 -8.61 -3.12 -0.14
C LEU A 94 -7.33 -3.23 0.70
N PHE A 95 -6.47 -2.20 0.67
CA PHE A 95 -5.34 -2.09 1.59
C PHE A 95 -5.81 -2.18 3.05
N LEU A 96 -6.77 -1.34 3.44
CA LEU A 96 -7.30 -1.34 4.81
C LEU A 96 -7.86 -2.71 5.19
N GLY A 97 -8.74 -3.28 4.34
CA GLY A 97 -9.35 -4.58 4.61
C GLY A 97 -8.31 -5.70 4.78
N GLY A 98 -7.32 -5.78 3.88
CA GLY A 98 -6.24 -6.76 3.96
C GLY A 98 -5.34 -6.55 5.19
N HIS A 99 -5.08 -5.30 5.55
CA HIS A 99 -4.25 -4.94 6.71
C HIS A 99 -4.95 -5.29 8.03
N LEU A 100 -6.24 -4.96 8.15
CA LEU A 100 -7.05 -5.32 9.32
C LEU A 100 -7.24 -6.83 9.44
N PHE A 101 -7.44 -7.53 8.32
CA PHE A 101 -7.53 -8.99 8.29
C PHE A 101 -6.23 -9.64 8.76
N ALA A 102 -5.09 -9.20 8.23
CA ALA A 102 -3.79 -9.69 8.68
C ALA A 102 -3.56 -9.38 10.17
N GLY A 103 -3.90 -8.17 10.62
CA GLY A 103 -3.79 -7.76 12.02
C GLY A 103 -4.64 -8.59 12.97
N ALA A 104 -5.85 -8.98 12.56
CA ALA A 104 -6.71 -9.85 13.34
C ALA A 104 -6.11 -11.26 13.51
N ILE A 105 -5.49 -11.80 12.46
CA ILE A 105 -4.81 -13.12 12.51
C ILE A 105 -3.52 -13.04 13.32
N LEU A 106 -2.72 -11.98 13.10
CA LEU A 106 -1.42 -11.79 13.74
C LEU A 106 -1.52 -11.12 15.14
N THR A 107 -2.76 -10.93 15.63
CA THR A 107 -3.08 -10.37 16.96
C THR A 107 -2.41 -9.02 17.26
N TRP A 108 -2.51 -8.11 16.30
CA TRP A 108 -1.92 -6.77 16.44
C TRP A 108 -2.63 -5.92 17.47
N PRO A 109 -1.91 -5.04 18.17
CA PRO A 109 -2.51 -4.12 19.12
C PRO A 109 -3.43 -3.10 18.45
N LEU A 110 -4.41 -2.59 19.20
CA LEU A 110 -5.44 -1.68 18.68
C LEU A 110 -4.86 -0.40 18.05
N GLN A 111 -3.70 0.05 18.50
CA GLN A 111 -2.99 1.21 17.93
C GLN A 111 -2.67 1.03 16.43
N MET A 112 -2.35 -0.20 16.02
CA MET A 112 -2.08 -0.51 14.61
C MET A 112 -3.32 -0.42 13.74
N VAL A 113 -4.50 -0.71 14.30
CA VAL A 113 -5.80 -0.47 13.63
C VAL A 113 -6.00 1.02 13.40
N GLY A 114 -5.77 1.85 14.42
CA GLY A 114 -5.84 3.32 14.30
C GLY A 114 -4.88 3.88 13.25
N LEU A 115 -3.64 3.37 13.22
CA LEU A 115 -2.64 3.75 12.24
C LEU A 115 -3.07 3.39 10.81
N SER A 116 -3.62 2.19 10.60
CA SER A 116 -4.11 1.73 9.30
C SER A 116 -5.26 2.61 8.78
N LEU A 117 -6.18 2.99 9.67
CA LEU A 117 -7.29 3.90 9.34
C LEU A 117 -6.77 5.28 8.95
N MET A 118 -5.82 5.83 9.71
CA MET A 118 -5.21 7.13 9.43
C MET A 118 -4.50 7.14 8.06
N ILE A 119 -3.69 6.12 7.77
CA ILE A 119 -2.99 6.01 6.48
C ILE A 119 -4.00 5.89 5.32
N THR A 120 -5.06 5.09 5.49
CA THR A 120 -6.11 4.96 4.47
C THR A 120 -6.79 6.30 4.20
N LEU A 121 -7.08 7.07 5.25
CA LEU A 121 -7.66 8.41 5.11
C LEU A 121 -6.72 9.35 4.34
N LEU A 122 -5.43 9.35 4.66
CA LEU A 122 -4.42 10.15 3.96
C LEU A 122 -4.31 9.75 2.49
N LEU A 123 -4.35 8.45 2.16
CA LEU A 123 -4.37 7.95 0.78
C LEU A 123 -5.57 8.50 0.01
N ILE A 124 -6.77 8.39 0.59
CA ILE A 124 -8.00 8.87 -0.03
C ILE A 124 -7.95 10.38 -0.25
N LEU A 125 -7.49 11.15 0.74
CA LEU A 125 -7.32 12.60 0.62
C LEU A 125 -6.30 12.97 -0.45
N GLY A 126 -5.15 12.28 -0.51
CA GLY A 126 -4.13 12.48 -1.52
C GLY A 126 -4.64 12.21 -2.93
N ILE A 127 -5.35 11.09 -3.14
CA ILE A 127 -5.96 10.74 -4.43
C ILE A 127 -7.03 11.76 -4.84
N PHE A 128 -7.89 12.13 -3.90
CA PHE A 128 -8.96 13.09 -4.18
C PHE A 128 -8.40 14.47 -4.58
N SER A 129 -7.36 14.93 -3.88
CA SER A 129 -6.68 16.22 -4.15
C SER A 129 -5.82 16.21 -5.41
N SER A 130 -5.45 15.04 -5.94
CA SER A 130 -4.62 14.92 -7.14
C SER A 130 -5.37 15.30 -8.39
N SER A 131 -4.68 15.94 -9.33
CA SER A 131 -5.23 16.34 -10.62
C SER A 131 -4.14 16.27 -11.72
N LYS A 132 -4.54 16.38 -12.99
CA LYS A 132 -3.61 16.49 -14.12
C LYS A 132 -2.74 17.77 -14.10
N TYR A 133 -3.02 18.70 -13.20
CA TYR A 133 -2.25 19.93 -13.00
C TYR A 133 -1.48 19.91 -11.67
N SER A 134 -1.46 18.78 -10.95
CA SER A 134 -0.69 18.67 -9.72
C SER A 134 0.80 18.86 -9.99
N SER A 135 1.45 19.65 -9.14
CA SER A 135 2.91 19.81 -9.23
C SER A 135 3.62 18.50 -8.90
N SER A 136 4.79 18.28 -9.50
CA SER A 136 5.64 17.14 -9.17
C SER A 136 5.96 17.09 -7.67
N TYR A 137 6.18 18.27 -7.05
CA TYR A 137 6.45 18.38 -5.62
C TYR A 137 5.29 17.85 -4.76
N PHE A 138 4.04 18.23 -5.08
CA PHE A 138 2.86 17.74 -4.37
C PHE A 138 2.72 16.22 -4.48
N THR A 139 2.88 15.68 -5.69
CA THR A 139 2.71 14.25 -5.94
C THR A 139 3.78 13.43 -5.23
N ASN A 140 5.06 13.86 -5.31
CA ASN A 140 6.17 13.19 -4.64
C ASN A 140 5.98 13.23 -3.11
N PHE A 141 5.57 14.39 -2.55
CA PHE A 141 5.30 14.51 -1.12
C PHE A 141 4.25 13.49 -0.63
N TRP A 142 3.13 13.35 -1.34
CA TRP A 142 2.09 12.40 -0.95
C TRP A 142 2.54 10.95 -1.11
N VAL A 143 3.19 10.61 -2.22
CA VAL A 143 3.56 9.22 -2.50
C VAL A 143 4.73 8.76 -1.64
N GLU A 144 5.75 9.60 -1.47
CA GLU A 144 6.93 9.27 -0.66
C GLU A 144 6.69 9.52 0.83
N GLY A 145 5.90 10.53 1.17
CA GLY A 145 5.64 10.94 2.55
C GLY A 145 4.76 9.95 3.33
N ILE A 146 3.75 9.35 2.71
CA ILE A 146 2.83 8.42 3.39
C ILE A 146 3.55 7.17 3.91
N PRO A 147 4.37 6.43 3.11
CA PRO A 147 5.13 5.29 3.61
C PRO A 147 6.13 5.66 4.72
N ILE A 148 6.80 6.83 4.58
CA ILE A 148 7.74 7.31 5.60
C ILE A 148 7.00 7.61 6.90
N LEU A 149 5.88 8.31 6.83
CA LEU A 149 5.04 8.62 7.99
C LEU A 149 4.55 7.32 8.66
N PHE A 150 4.13 6.33 7.87
CA PHE A 150 3.72 5.02 8.38
C PHE A 150 4.85 4.36 9.17
N ALA A 151 6.06 4.28 8.60
CA ALA A 151 7.23 3.67 9.23
C ALA A 151 7.64 4.41 10.51
N LEU A 152 7.63 5.75 10.50
CA LEU A 152 7.96 6.56 11.68
C LEU A 152 6.94 6.37 12.80
N LEU A 153 5.65 6.39 12.49
CA LEU A 153 4.60 6.19 13.51
C LEU A 153 4.62 4.77 14.06
N TRP A 154 4.86 3.78 13.20
CA TRP A 154 5.05 2.40 13.64
C TRP A 154 6.20 2.31 14.64
N TRP A 155 7.37 2.84 14.31
CA TRP A 155 8.55 2.84 15.19
C TRP A 155 8.30 3.56 16.52
N VAL A 156 7.62 4.71 16.48
CA VAL A 156 7.23 5.44 17.70
C VAL A 156 6.33 4.57 18.59
N PHE A 157 5.27 3.99 18.04
CA PHE A 157 4.37 3.14 18.82
C PHE A 157 5.07 1.91 19.40
N GLU A 158 5.99 1.30 18.68
CA GLU A 158 6.76 0.15 19.17
C GLU A 158 7.73 0.56 20.31
N SER A 159 8.24 1.79 20.28
CA SER A 159 9.16 2.30 21.31
C SER A 159 8.48 2.64 22.63
N PHE A 160 7.16 2.82 22.63
CA PHE A 160 6.37 3.15 23.83
C PHE A 160 5.58 1.95 24.39
N LEU A 161 5.68 0.78 23.80
CA LEU A 161 5.11 -0.49 24.27
C LEU A 161 6.17 -1.39 24.88
#